data_cd929bf08e2610e30a6c0c32bf293070
#
_entry.id   cd929bf08e2610e30a6c0c32bf293070
#
_cell.length_a   1.000
_cell.length_b   1.000
_cell.length_c   1.000
_cell.angle_alpha   90.00
_cell.angle_beta   90.00
_cell.angle_gamma   90.00
#
_symmetry.space_group_name_H-M   'P 1'
#
loop_
_entity.id
_entity.type
_entity.pdbx_description
1 polymer ?
#
loop_
_entity_poly.entity_id
_entity_poly.type
_entity_poly.pdbx_seq_one_letter_code
_entity_poly.pdbx_strand_id
1 'polypeptide(L)'
;PQGQLTGGIQATGNYPGKARNAEELRADLGQALRLIPGPKRVNLHAIYLESDAPVARNEIKPEHFAGWVAWARDHQLGLDFNPSCFSHPLSADGFTLSHANPEIRQFWIEHCQASRRVSASFGEQLGTPSVMNIWIPDGMKDTPVDRLAPRQRLLAALDDVISEKLNPAHHIDAVESKLFGIGAESYTVGSNEFYLGYAASRQTALCLDAGHFHPTEVISDKISSAMLYVPRLLLHVSR
;
A
#
# COMPACT_ATOMS: atom_id res chain seq x y z
N PRO A 1 -11.16 9.08 7.93
CA PRO A 1 -10.41 9.68 6.82
C PRO A 1 -10.84 11.13 6.65
N GLN A 2 -9.88 12.01 6.40
CA GLN A 2 -10.15 13.42 6.16
C GLN A 2 -10.68 13.63 4.75
N GLY A 3 -11.75 14.40 4.63
CA GLY A 3 -12.35 14.74 3.36
C GLY A 3 -13.29 13.66 2.79
N GLN A 4 -13.91 13.99 1.66
CA GLN A 4 -14.76 13.08 0.94
C GLN A 4 -13.89 12.17 0.06
N LEU A 5 -13.92 10.87 0.32
CA LEU A 5 -13.27 9.87 -0.53
C LEU A 5 -14.11 9.69 -1.80
N THR A 6 -13.55 10.08 -2.94
CA THR A 6 -14.21 10.04 -4.25
C THR A 6 -13.30 9.39 -5.28
N GLY A 7 -13.91 8.87 -6.35
CA GLY A 7 -13.19 8.23 -7.46
C GLY A 7 -12.64 6.84 -7.16
N GLY A 8 -12.70 5.96 -8.13
CA GLY A 8 -12.17 4.60 -8.05
C GLY A 8 -12.77 3.73 -6.93
N ILE A 9 -11.95 2.89 -6.34
CA ILE A 9 -12.33 1.96 -5.27
C ILE A 9 -12.56 2.73 -3.96
N GLN A 10 -13.66 2.44 -3.27
CA GLN A 10 -13.99 3.02 -1.97
C GLN A 10 -13.15 2.39 -0.86
N ALA A 11 -12.55 3.22 0.00
CA ALA A 11 -11.68 2.75 1.09
C ALA A 11 -12.44 2.05 2.22
N THR A 12 -13.66 2.49 2.52
CA THR A 12 -14.46 1.96 3.65
C THR A 12 -15.93 1.91 3.30
N GLY A 13 -16.61 0.90 3.84
CA GLY A 13 -18.06 0.84 3.85
C GLY A 13 -18.69 1.92 4.74
N ASN A 14 -19.99 2.11 4.59
CA ASN A 14 -20.76 2.97 5.48
C ASN A 14 -21.69 2.08 6.34
N TYR A 15 -21.30 1.86 7.59
CA TYR A 15 -22.06 1.05 8.56
C TYR A 15 -22.14 1.77 9.92
N PRO A 16 -23.18 1.51 10.73
CA PRO A 16 -23.28 2.08 12.06
C PRO A 16 -22.08 1.71 12.94
N GLY A 17 -21.55 2.68 13.68
CA GLY A 17 -20.44 2.46 14.61
C GLY A 17 -19.06 2.47 13.99
N LYS A 18 -18.90 2.67 12.67
CA LYS A 18 -17.57 2.81 12.07
C LYS A 18 -16.83 4.03 12.64
N ALA A 19 -15.52 3.90 12.82
CA ALA A 19 -14.66 5.01 13.19
C ALA A 19 -14.73 6.16 12.15
N ARG A 20 -14.86 7.40 12.63
CA ARG A 20 -15.00 8.62 11.81
C ARG A 20 -13.73 9.47 11.79
N ASN A 21 -12.86 9.27 12.74
CA ASN A 21 -11.60 9.98 12.91
C ASN A 21 -10.51 9.01 13.42
N ALA A 22 -9.28 9.50 13.51
CA ALA A 22 -8.15 8.68 13.92
C ALA A 22 -8.24 8.23 15.40
N GLU A 23 -8.83 9.03 16.29
CA GLU A 23 -9.00 8.68 17.70
C GLU A 23 -9.97 7.50 17.86
N GLU A 24 -11.14 7.56 17.23
CA GLU A 24 -12.09 6.45 17.20
C GLU A 24 -11.49 5.18 16.60
N LEU A 25 -10.70 5.31 15.52
CA LEU A 25 -10.03 4.18 14.91
C LEU A 25 -8.96 3.58 15.84
N ARG A 26 -8.18 4.40 16.55
CA ARG A 26 -7.23 3.91 17.56
C ARG A 26 -7.94 3.17 18.70
N ALA A 27 -9.10 3.65 19.12
CA ALA A 27 -9.90 2.98 20.15
C ALA A 27 -10.38 1.59 19.68
N ASP A 28 -10.89 1.48 18.44
CA ASP A 28 -11.32 0.22 17.84
C ASP A 28 -10.15 -0.76 17.69
N LEU A 29 -9.01 -0.28 17.16
CA LEU A 29 -7.79 -1.08 17.05
C LEU A 29 -7.28 -1.54 18.42
N GLY A 30 -7.34 -0.69 19.44
CA GLY A 30 -6.97 -1.03 20.82
C GLY A 30 -7.81 -2.19 21.37
N GLN A 31 -9.10 -2.29 21.02
CA GLN A 31 -9.94 -3.44 21.35
C GLN A 31 -9.45 -4.72 20.65
N ALA A 32 -9.24 -4.66 19.34
CA ALA A 32 -8.78 -5.80 18.55
C ALA A 32 -7.40 -6.30 19.04
N LEU A 33 -6.46 -5.39 19.28
CA LEU A 33 -5.11 -5.71 19.71
C LEU A 33 -5.04 -6.44 21.06
N ARG A 34 -6.03 -6.24 21.95
CA ARG A 34 -6.11 -7.00 23.21
C ARG A 34 -6.42 -8.48 22.99
N LEU A 35 -7.04 -8.83 21.89
CA LEU A 35 -7.41 -10.21 21.55
C LEU A 35 -6.32 -10.94 20.77
N ILE A 36 -5.34 -10.23 20.24
CA ILE A 36 -4.25 -10.80 19.42
C ILE A 36 -3.03 -11.02 20.31
N PRO A 37 -2.53 -12.25 20.47
CA PRO A 37 -1.32 -12.52 21.26
C PRO A 37 -0.04 -12.17 20.49
N GLY A 38 1.07 -12.01 21.22
CA GLY A 38 2.41 -11.81 20.68
C GLY A 38 2.72 -10.38 20.24
N PRO A 39 3.91 -10.15 19.65
CA PRO A 39 4.29 -8.85 19.09
C PRO A 39 3.33 -8.41 17.98
N LYS A 40 3.00 -7.12 17.94
CA LYS A 40 1.97 -6.60 17.03
C LYS A 40 2.49 -5.42 16.23
N ARG A 41 1.94 -5.28 15.04
CA ARG A 41 2.14 -4.14 14.16
C ARG A 41 0.78 -3.67 13.63
N VAL A 42 0.68 -2.41 13.31
CA VAL A 42 -0.50 -1.84 12.65
C VAL A 42 -0.08 -1.26 11.31
N ASN A 43 -0.78 -1.65 10.27
CA ASN A 43 -0.55 -1.13 8.93
C ASN A 43 -1.52 0.03 8.68
N LEU A 44 -0.98 1.23 8.46
CA LEU A 44 -1.74 2.43 8.21
C LEU A 44 -1.81 2.75 6.72
N HIS A 45 -2.94 3.26 6.28
CA HIS A 45 -3.07 3.88 4.97
C HIS A 45 -2.83 5.39 5.04
N ALA A 46 -2.32 5.96 3.95
CA ALA A 46 -2.07 7.41 3.83
C ALA A 46 -3.33 8.26 4.08
N ILE A 47 -4.54 7.71 3.85
CA ILE A 47 -5.81 8.39 4.12
C ILE A 47 -6.12 8.56 5.62
N TYR A 48 -5.35 7.93 6.51
CA TYR A 48 -5.53 8.07 7.97
C TYR A 48 -4.67 9.18 8.57
N LEU A 49 -4.17 10.10 7.75
CA LEU A 49 -3.46 11.30 8.19
C LEU A 49 -4.33 12.16 9.12
N GLU A 50 -3.69 12.86 10.02
CA GLU A 50 -4.30 13.82 10.95
C GLU A 50 -3.83 15.23 10.57
N SER A 51 -4.78 16.12 10.25
CA SER A 51 -4.50 17.53 9.91
C SER A 51 -5.78 18.36 10.10
N ASP A 52 -5.60 19.62 10.48
CA ASP A 52 -6.69 20.59 10.60
C ASP A 52 -7.17 21.14 9.24
N ALA A 53 -6.34 21.00 8.20
CA ALA A 53 -6.64 21.44 6.84
C ALA A 53 -6.54 20.26 5.85
N PRO A 54 -7.23 20.31 4.69
CA PRO A 54 -7.04 19.34 3.62
C PRO A 54 -5.58 19.29 3.16
N VAL A 55 -5.04 18.08 3.02
CA VAL A 55 -3.68 17.82 2.54
C VAL A 55 -3.78 17.00 1.26
N ALA A 56 -3.11 17.44 0.20
CA ALA A 56 -3.03 16.67 -1.04
C ALA A 56 -2.24 15.36 -0.79
N ARG A 57 -2.60 14.30 -1.51
CA ARG A 57 -1.99 12.98 -1.31
C ARG A 57 -0.46 12.99 -1.52
N ASN A 58 0.03 13.75 -2.49
CA ASN A 58 1.46 13.90 -2.75
C ASN A 58 2.18 14.86 -1.80
N GLU A 59 1.46 15.53 -0.89
CA GLU A 59 2.01 16.48 0.08
C GLU A 59 1.99 15.96 1.53
N ILE A 60 1.65 14.68 1.72
CA ILE A 60 1.68 14.09 3.06
C ILE A 60 3.10 14.09 3.65
N LYS A 61 3.17 14.24 4.97
CA LYS A 61 4.43 14.34 5.71
C LYS A 61 4.37 13.54 7.00
N PRO A 62 5.52 13.18 7.62
CA PRO A 62 5.58 12.45 8.88
C PRO A 62 4.77 13.10 10.01
N GLU A 63 4.74 14.43 10.11
CA GLU A 63 4.01 15.15 11.15
C GLU A 63 2.51 14.90 11.13
N HIS A 64 1.92 14.59 9.96
CA HIS A 64 0.51 14.23 9.87
C HIS A 64 0.17 12.87 10.49
N PHE A 65 1.16 12.13 10.95
CA PHE A 65 1.02 10.82 11.59
C PHE A 65 1.60 10.79 13.01
N ALA A 66 1.94 11.95 13.59
CA ALA A 66 2.56 12.04 14.90
C ALA A 66 1.69 11.41 16.00
N GLY A 67 0.37 11.58 15.94
CA GLY A 67 -0.58 10.96 16.86
C GLY A 67 -0.56 9.42 16.79
N TRP A 68 -0.39 8.87 15.60
CA TRP A 68 -0.24 7.43 15.40
C TRP A 68 1.07 6.88 15.97
N VAL A 69 2.18 7.61 15.80
CA VAL A 69 3.48 7.23 16.36
C VAL A 69 3.47 7.26 17.86
N ALA A 70 2.89 8.30 18.48
CA ALA A 70 2.73 8.40 19.92
C ALA A 70 1.91 7.21 20.47
N TRP A 71 0.75 6.96 19.88
CA TRP A 71 -0.10 5.83 20.27
C TRP A 71 0.58 4.47 20.10
N ALA A 72 1.31 4.28 19.01
CA ALA A 72 2.04 3.03 18.77
C ALA A 72 3.15 2.81 19.81
N ARG A 73 3.86 3.87 20.19
CA ARG A 73 4.90 3.82 21.23
C ARG A 73 4.30 3.43 22.59
N ASP A 74 3.19 4.04 22.97
CA ASP A 74 2.50 3.77 24.25
C ASP A 74 1.99 2.32 24.32
N HIS A 75 1.65 1.72 23.18
CA HIS A 75 1.16 0.34 23.08
C HIS A 75 2.23 -0.66 22.65
N GLN A 76 3.50 -0.25 22.52
CA GLN A 76 4.62 -1.11 22.08
C GLN A 76 4.35 -1.78 20.71
N LEU A 77 3.79 -1.03 19.76
CA LEU A 77 3.47 -1.49 18.42
C LEU A 77 4.52 -1.04 17.40
N GLY A 78 4.72 -1.85 16.37
CA GLY A 78 5.32 -1.37 15.13
C GLY A 78 4.26 -0.74 14.23
N LEU A 79 4.67 0.18 13.36
CA LEU A 79 3.83 0.72 12.31
C LEU A 79 4.38 0.34 10.94
N ASP A 80 3.47 -0.04 10.05
CA ASP A 80 3.70 -0.23 8.63
C ASP A 80 2.81 0.74 7.84
N PHE A 81 3.05 0.90 6.55
CA PHE A 81 2.37 1.92 5.77
C PHE A 81 1.99 1.47 4.36
N ASN A 82 0.83 1.93 3.91
CA ASN A 82 0.40 1.79 2.52
C ASN A 82 0.12 3.16 1.91
N PRO A 83 0.65 3.48 0.73
CA PRO A 83 0.13 4.57 -0.07
C PRO A 83 -1.32 4.25 -0.44
N SER A 84 -2.17 5.28 -0.51
CA SER A 84 -3.58 5.09 -0.86
C SER A 84 -3.81 5.53 -2.29
N CYS A 85 -3.44 4.70 -3.25
CA CYS A 85 -3.58 4.95 -4.69
C CYS A 85 -5.02 4.72 -5.20
N PHE A 86 -6.03 4.93 -4.36
CA PHE A 86 -7.44 4.72 -4.65
C PHE A 86 -8.32 5.75 -3.93
N SER A 87 -9.61 5.75 -4.19
CA SER A 87 -10.58 6.71 -3.61
C SER A 87 -10.14 8.17 -3.81
N HIS A 88 -9.78 8.50 -5.05
CA HIS A 88 -9.31 9.82 -5.45
C HIS A 88 -9.73 10.12 -6.89
N PRO A 89 -10.06 11.38 -7.27
CA PRO A 89 -10.44 11.71 -8.63
C PRO A 89 -9.43 11.28 -9.70
N LEU A 90 -8.12 11.37 -9.41
CA LEU A 90 -7.04 10.97 -10.32
C LEU A 90 -6.84 9.46 -10.43
N SER A 91 -7.67 8.63 -9.77
CA SER A 91 -7.71 7.18 -9.94
C SER A 91 -9.07 6.68 -10.45
N ALA A 92 -9.95 7.59 -10.91
CA ALA A 92 -11.33 7.28 -11.26
C ALA A 92 -11.45 6.35 -12.48
N ASP A 93 -10.49 6.40 -13.41
CA ASP A 93 -10.42 5.55 -14.58
C ASP A 93 -9.74 4.19 -14.34
N GLY A 94 -9.31 3.92 -13.10
CA GLY A 94 -8.67 2.68 -12.70
C GLY A 94 -7.16 2.63 -12.95
N PHE A 95 -6.51 3.76 -13.26
CA PHE A 95 -5.06 3.84 -13.47
C PHE A 95 -4.40 4.88 -12.57
N THR A 96 -3.21 4.55 -12.07
CA THR A 96 -2.39 5.41 -11.20
C THR A 96 -0.94 5.46 -11.65
N LEU A 97 -0.06 4.63 -11.09
CA LEU A 97 1.37 4.57 -11.46
C LEU A 97 1.61 4.11 -12.90
N SER A 98 0.64 3.48 -13.55
CA SER A 98 0.70 3.12 -14.96
C SER A 98 -0.12 4.04 -15.88
N HIS A 99 -0.68 5.12 -15.36
CA HIS A 99 -1.55 6.04 -16.10
C HIS A 99 -0.87 6.59 -17.36
N ALA A 100 -1.63 6.69 -18.46
CA ALA A 100 -1.10 7.20 -19.73
C ALA A 100 -0.71 8.68 -19.67
N ASN A 101 -1.52 9.51 -18.97
CA ASN A 101 -1.18 10.91 -18.73
C ASN A 101 0.02 11.01 -17.76
N PRO A 102 1.14 11.64 -18.18
CA PRO A 102 2.33 11.73 -17.35
C PRO A 102 2.13 12.60 -16.09
N GLU A 103 1.25 13.60 -16.11
CA GLU A 103 0.99 14.46 -14.94
C GLU A 103 0.27 13.69 -13.85
N ILE A 104 -0.72 12.85 -14.20
CA ILE A 104 -1.43 11.99 -13.25
C ILE A 104 -0.45 10.93 -12.68
N ARG A 105 0.37 10.34 -13.55
CA ARG A 105 1.38 9.38 -13.12
C ARG A 105 2.40 10.01 -12.17
N GLN A 106 2.86 11.23 -12.46
CA GLN A 106 3.78 11.98 -11.61
C GLN A 106 3.19 12.26 -10.23
N PHE A 107 1.94 12.67 -10.15
CA PHE A 107 1.23 12.86 -8.87
C PHE A 107 1.28 11.59 -8.00
N TRP A 108 1.06 10.43 -8.60
CA TRP A 108 1.09 9.16 -7.86
C TRP A 108 2.52 8.72 -7.50
N ILE A 109 3.52 9.02 -8.32
CA ILE A 109 4.93 8.80 -7.98
C ILE A 109 5.28 9.64 -6.75
N GLU A 110 4.96 10.93 -6.74
CA GLU A 110 5.20 11.83 -5.61
C GLU A 110 4.47 11.37 -4.33
N HIS A 111 3.21 10.90 -4.46
CA HIS A 111 2.47 10.33 -3.34
C HIS A 111 3.20 9.11 -2.74
N CYS A 112 3.67 8.20 -3.57
CA CYS A 112 4.43 7.04 -3.11
C CYS A 112 5.77 7.43 -2.48
N GLN A 113 6.48 8.41 -3.03
CA GLN A 113 7.72 8.93 -2.46
C GLN A 113 7.49 9.60 -1.09
N ALA A 114 6.43 10.42 -0.96
CA ALA A 114 6.03 10.99 0.32
C ALA A 114 5.67 9.90 1.33
N SER A 115 4.95 8.86 0.90
CA SER A 115 4.60 7.71 1.73
C SER A 115 5.83 6.95 2.23
N ARG A 116 6.87 6.80 1.41
CA ARG A 116 8.15 6.18 1.81
C ARG A 116 8.83 6.97 2.93
N ARG A 117 8.83 8.29 2.86
CA ARG A 117 9.40 9.15 3.91
C ARG A 117 8.60 9.04 5.22
N VAL A 118 7.26 8.97 5.14
CA VAL A 118 6.41 8.71 6.31
C VAL A 118 6.74 7.35 6.94
N SER A 119 6.81 6.30 6.13
CA SER A 119 7.17 4.96 6.59
C SER A 119 8.57 4.93 7.24
N ALA A 120 9.57 5.54 6.62
CA ALA A 120 10.92 5.62 7.19
C ALA A 120 10.94 6.34 8.56
N SER A 121 10.16 7.40 8.70
CA SER A 121 9.98 8.10 9.98
C SER A 121 9.35 7.22 11.06
N PHE A 122 8.42 6.34 10.70
CA PHE A 122 7.89 5.36 11.66
C PHE A 122 8.98 4.43 12.18
N GLY A 123 9.77 3.88 11.26
CA GLY A 123 10.86 2.98 11.63
C GLY A 123 11.92 3.64 12.49
N GLU A 124 12.30 4.88 12.17
CA GLU A 124 13.23 5.66 12.97
C GLU A 124 12.71 5.93 14.38
N GLN A 125 11.46 6.38 14.49
CA GLN A 125 10.88 6.79 15.77
C GLN A 125 10.49 5.61 16.68
N LEU A 126 10.20 4.44 16.10
CA LEU A 126 9.78 3.24 16.84
C LEU A 126 10.90 2.19 16.99
N GLY A 127 12.07 2.42 16.38
CA GLY A 127 13.26 1.55 16.51
C GLY A 127 13.08 0.18 15.83
N THR A 128 12.17 0.05 14.87
CA THR A 128 11.93 -1.18 14.11
C THR A 128 11.56 -0.83 12.67
N PRO A 129 12.12 -1.50 11.63
CA PRO A 129 11.83 -1.14 10.25
C PRO A 129 10.33 -1.13 9.97
N SER A 130 9.85 -0.08 9.32
CA SER A 130 8.49 0.02 8.80
C SER A 130 8.43 -0.53 7.38
N VAL A 131 7.50 -1.40 7.10
CA VAL A 131 7.25 -1.90 5.74
C VAL A 131 6.26 -0.98 5.05
N MET A 132 6.61 -0.46 3.87
CA MET A 132 5.67 0.23 3.01
C MET A 132 5.27 -0.68 1.86
N ASN A 133 4.00 -1.08 1.84
CA ASN A 133 3.47 -1.98 0.84
C ASN A 133 2.74 -1.21 -0.27
N ILE A 134 3.28 -1.24 -1.49
CA ILE A 134 2.70 -0.58 -2.66
C ILE A 134 1.71 -1.54 -3.33
N TRP A 135 0.43 -1.22 -3.16
CA TRP A 135 -0.67 -1.81 -3.91
C TRP A 135 -1.37 -0.73 -4.74
N ILE A 136 -1.67 -1.03 -6.01
CA ILE A 136 -2.36 -0.13 -6.93
C ILE A 136 -3.58 -0.81 -7.56
N PRO A 137 -4.63 -0.05 -7.90
CA PRO A 137 -5.83 -0.60 -8.53
C PRO A 137 -5.66 -0.86 -10.04
N ASP A 138 -4.56 -0.48 -10.64
CA ASP A 138 -4.35 -0.36 -12.08
C ASP A 138 -4.75 -1.61 -12.87
N GLY A 139 -5.78 -1.45 -13.66
CA GLY A 139 -6.36 -2.50 -14.49
C GLY A 139 -7.64 -2.05 -15.16
N MET A 140 -8.25 -2.93 -15.95
CA MET A 140 -9.52 -2.64 -16.62
C MET A 140 -10.34 -3.91 -16.85
N LYS A 141 -11.66 -3.75 -16.97
CA LYS A 141 -12.60 -4.86 -17.19
C LYS A 141 -12.42 -5.49 -18.58
N ASP A 142 -12.09 -4.68 -19.56
CA ASP A 142 -11.90 -5.13 -20.93
C ASP A 142 -10.45 -5.57 -21.16
N THR A 143 -10.24 -6.38 -22.17
CA THR A 143 -8.92 -6.76 -22.64
C THR A 143 -8.34 -5.64 -23.48
N PRO A 144 -7.26 -4.96 -23.05
CA PRO A 144 -6.65 -3.89 -23.84
C PRO A 144 -5.94 -4.46 -25.07
N VAL A 145 -5.87 -3.66 -26.13
CA VAL A 145 -5.10 -3.98 -27.33
C VAL A 145 -3.60 -4.04 -27.00
N ASP A 146 -3.12 -3.10 -26.20
CA ASP A 146 -1.74 -3.03 -25.73
C ASP A 146 -1.65 -3.32 -24.24
N ARG A 147 -1.11 -4.48 -23.89
CA ARG A 147 -0.86 -4.89 -22.52
C ARG A 147 0.54 -4.54 -22.03
N LEU A 148 1.45 -4.19 -22.92
CA LEU A 148 2.85 -3.94 -22.59
C LEU A 148 3.08 -2.51 -22.13
N ALA A 149 2.56 -1.52 -22.82
CA ALA A 149 2.82 -0.12 -22.51
C ALA A 149 2.42 0.30 -21.09
N PRO A 150 1.25 -0.11 -20.49
CA PRO A 150 0.96 0.16 -19.09
C PRO A 150 1.99 -0.47 -18.14
N ARG A 151 2.47 -1.69 -18.42
CA ARG A 151 3.50 -2.35 -17.59
C ARG A 151 4.85 -1.66 -17.69
N GLN A 152 5.22 -1.16 -18.87
CA GLN A 152 6.44 -0.36 -19.04
C GLN A 152 6.37 0.94 -18.23
N ARG A 153 5.20 1.62 -18.23
CA ARG A 153 4.99 2.81 -17.42
C ARG A 153 5.05 2.50 -15.93
N LEU A 154 4.42 1.40 -15.49
CA LEU A 154 4.48 0.97 -14.10
C LEU A 154 5.92 0.65 -13.67
N LEU A 155 6.68 -0.06 -14.50
CA LEU A 155 8.08 -0.37 -14.22
C LEU A 155 8.90 0.90 -13.99
N ALA A 156 8.81 1.87 -14.91
CA ALA A 156 9.51 3.15 -14.79
C ALA A 156 9.05 3.94 -13.55
N ALA A 157 7.74 4.02 -13.31
CA ALA A 157 7.19 4.72 -12.16
C ALA A 157 7.65 4.11 -10.82
N LEU A 158 7.71 2.80 -10.71
CA LEU A 158 8.22 2.13 -9.50
C LEU A 158 9.72 2.38 -9.32
N ASP A 159 10.52 2.39 -10.39
CA ASP A 159 11.94 2.73 -10.31
C ASP A 159 12.12 4.19 -9.84
N ASP A 160 11.30 5.13 -10.30
CA ASP A 160 11.28 6.51 -9.82
C ASP A 160 10.88 6.60 -8.34
N VAL A 161 9.87 5.83 -7.93
CA VAL A 161 9.42 5.79 -6.52
C VAL A 161 10.55 5.35 -5.59
N ILE A 162 11.29 4.30 -5.93
CA ILE A 162 12.38 3.76 -5.07
C ILE A 162 13.75 4.39 -5.31
N SER A 163 13.83 5.44 -6.15
CA SER A 163 15.11 6.09 -6.51
C SER A 163 15.83 6.70 -5.31
N GLU A 164 15.09 7.33 -4.39
CA GLU A 164 15.62 7.84 -3.13
C GLU A 164 16.04 6.68 -2.21
N LYS A 165 17.30 6.67 -1.80
CA LYS A 165 17.81 5.62 -0.88
C LYS A 165 17.46 5.98 0.55
N LEU A 166 16.62 5.16 1.18
CA LEU A 166 16.25 5.26 2.58
C LEU A 166 17.08 4.26 3.42
N ASN A 167 17.21 4.55 4.72
CA ASN A 167 17.95 3.67 5.63
C ASN A 167 17.19 2.33 5.81
N PRO A 168 17.79 1.19 5.44
CA PRO A 168 17.13 -0.12 5.56
C PRO A 168 16.87 -0.57 7.00
N ALA A 169 17.49 0.10 7.99
CA ALA A 169 17.16 -0.11 9.39
C ALA A 169 15.81 0.51 9.78
N HIS A 170 15.29 1.45 8.98
CA HIS A 170 14.04 2.15 9.26
C HIS A 170 12.93 1.83 8.26
N HIS A 171 13.27 1.41 7.04
CA HIS A 171 12.32 1.28 5.94
C HIS A 171 12.57 0.06 5.06
N ILE A 172 11.46 -0.56 4.65
CA ILE A 172 11.43 -1.68 3.71
C ILE A 172 10.36 -1.40 2.67
N ASP A 173 10.77 -1.33 1.39
CA ASP A 173 9.82 -1.30 0.28
C ASP A 173 9.27 -2.70 0.01
N ALA A 174 7.96 -2.81 -0.14
CA ALA A 174 7.26 -4.01 -0.58
C ALA A 174 6.31 -3.68 -1.73
N VAL A 175 6.09 -4.63 -2.61
CA VAL A 175 5.14 -4.53 -3.74
C VAL A 175 4.14 -5.67 -3.67
N GLU A 176 2.88 -5.38 -4.01
CA GLU A 176 1.77 -6.31 -3.91
C GLU A 176 1.04 -6.43 -5.24
N SER A 177 0.81 -7.66 -5.66
CA SER A 177 0.07 -7.94 -6.88
C SER A 177 -1.43 -7.78 -6.69
N LYS A 178 -2.11 -7.42 -7.81
CA LYS A 178 -3.55 -7.48 -7.96
C LYS A 178 -3.86 -8.44 -9.09
N LEU A 179 -4.67 -9.46 -8.86
CA LEU A 179 -5.09 -10.38 -9.91
C LEU A 179 -6.56 -10.20 -10.25
N PHE A 180 -7.44 -10.52 -9.30
CA PHE A 180 -8.86 -10.24 -9.41
C PHE A 180 -9.15 -9.08 -8.48
N GLY A 181 -9.09 -7.90 -8.98
CA GLY A 181 -9.38 -6.80 -8.12
C GLY A 181 -10.85 -6.70 -7.74
N ILE A 182 -11.09 -5.78 -6.87
CA ILE A 182 -12.43 -5.29 -6.62
C ILE A 182 -12.92 -4.69 -7.95
N GLY A 183 -13.79 -5.44 -8.67
CA GLY A 183 -14.28 -5.05 -9.97
C GLY A 183 -14.03 -6.06 -11.10
N ALA A 184 -13.43 -7.22 -10.82
CA ALA A 184 -13.24 -8.34 -11.74
C ALA A 184 -12.62 -7.93 -13.08
N GLU A 185 -11.39 -7.42 -13.01
CA GLU A 185 -10.64 -6.99 -14.17
C GLU A 185 -10.20 -8.16 -15.04
N SER A 186 -10.38 -8.03 -16.36
CA SER A 186 -9.79 -8.93 -17.35
C SER A 186 -8.31 -8.64 -17.59
N TYR A 187 -7.85 -7.45 -17.23
CA TYR A 187 -6.47 -7.03 -17.33
C TYR A 187 -6.03 -6.32 -16.04
N THR A 188 -4.99 -6.84 -15.43
CA THR A 188 -4.31 -6.26 -14.29
C THR A 188 -2.89 -5.87 -14.69
N VAL A 189 -2.51 -4.61 -14.50
CA VAL A 189 -1.16 -4.13 -14.88
C VAL A 189 -0.11 -4.78 -13.98
N GLY A 190 -0.30 -4.67 -12.66
CA GLY A 190 0.56 -5.26 -11.64
C GLY A 190 0.14 -6.69 -11.29
N SER A 191 0.36 -7.64 -12.20
CA SER A 191 0.12 -9.07 -11.93
C SER A 191 1.19 -9.65 -11.00
N ASN A 192 0.94 -10.87 -10.48
CA ASN A 192 1.92 -11.57 -9.64
C ASN A 192 3.27 -11.75 -10.33
N GLU A 193 3.26 -12.13 -11.63
CA GLU A 193 4.48 -12.33 -12.41
C GLU A 193 5.26 -11.04 -12.59
N PHE A 194 4.55 -9.91 -12.79
CA PHE A 194 5.18 -8.59 -12.88
C PHE A 194 5.89 -8.23 -11.57
N TYR A 195 5.19 -8.34 -10.44
CA TYR A 195 5.75 -7.94 -9.15
C TYR A 195 6.78 -8.93 -8.61
N LEU A 196 6.66 -10.22 -8.87
CA LEU A 196 7.71 -11.19 -8.56
C LEU A 196 9.00 -10.87 -9.33
N GLY A 197 8.88 -10.60 -10.65
CA GLY A 197 10.01 -10.16 -11.46
C GLY A 197 10.61 -8.84 -11.00
N TYR A 198 9.77 -7.87 -10.65
CA TYR A 198 10.21 -6.59 -10.10
C TYR A 198 10.93 -6.75 -8.77
N ALA A 199 10.33 -7.43 -7.81
CA ALA A 199 10.90 -7.63 -6.47
C ALA A 199 12.23 -8.39 -6.54
N ALA A 200 12.32 -9.45 -7.35
CA ALA A 200 13.56 -10.19 -7.56
C ALA A 200 14.66 -9.33 -8.19
N SER A 201 14.32 -8.50 -9.20
CA SER A 201 15.31 -7.67 -9.91
C SER A 201 15.76 -6.43 -9.12
N ARG A 202 14.92 -5.90 -8.21
CA ARG A 202 15.21 -4.71 -7.39
C ARG A 202 15.52 -5.03 -5.94
N GLN A 203 15.42 -6.32 -5.57
CA GLN A 203 15.64 -6.81 -4.19
C GLN A 203 14.75 -6.10 -3.17
N THR A 204 13.48 -5.86 -3.53
CA THR A 204 12.43 -5.38 -2.62
C THR A 204 11.67 -6.56 -2.01
N ALA A 205 10.88 -6.32 -0.97
CA ALA A 205 9.99 -7.32 -0.44
C ALA A 205 8.81 -7.56 -1.40
N LEU A 206 8.27 -8.78 -1.41
CA LEU A 206 7.06 -9.16 -2.15
C LEU A 206 5.93 -9.45 -1.16
N CYS A 207 4.78 -8.83 -1.36
CA CYS A 207 3.56 -9.19 -0.64
C CYS A 207 2.75 -10.23 -1.42
N LEU A 208 2.43 -11.33 -0.74
CA LEU A 208 1.49 -12.34 -1.21
C LEU A 208 0.20 -12.19 -0.42
N ASP A 209 -0.84 -11.63 -1.03
CA ASP A 209 -2.18 -11.55 -0.44
C ASP A 209 -3.03 -12.73 -0.93
N ALA A 210 -3.52 -13.54 0.00
CA ALA A 210 -4.32 -14.72 -0.30
C ALA A 210 -5.63 -14.39 -1.04
N GLY A 211 -6.17 -13.19 -0.83
CA GLY A 211 -7.36 -12.71 -1.53
C GLY A 211 -7.13 -12.26 -2.97
N HIS A 212 -5.87 -12.08 -3.38
CA HIS A 212 -5.51 -11.60 -4.71
C HIS A 212 -5.17 -12.72 -5.70
N PHE A 213 -5.39 -13.98 -5.33
CA PHE A 213 -5.17 -15.15 -6.19
C PHE A 213 -6.48 -15.88 -6.44
N HIS A 214 -6.51 -16.66 -7.52
CA HIS A 214 -7.68 -17.48 -7.81
C HIS A 214 -7.96 -18.46 -6.66
N PRO A 215 -9.21 -18.71 -6.28
CA PRO A 215 -9.55 -19.60 -5.16
C PRO A 215 -8.99 -21.04 -5.25
N THR A 216 -8.61 -21.48 -6.46
CA THR A 216 -7.98 -22.79 -6.68
C THR A 216 -6.47 -22.77 -6.51
N GLU A 217 -5.84 -21.60 -6.34
CA GLU A 217 -4.41 -21.50 -6.11
C GLU A 217 -4.07 -21.70 -4.63
N VAL A 218 -2.99 -22.45 -4.39
CA VAL A 218 -2.46 -22.70 -3.04
C VAL A 218 -1.38 -21.68 -2.73
N ILE A 219 -1.71 -20.68 -1.91
CA ILE A 219 -0.78 -19.56 -1.62
C ILE A 219 0.48 -20.04 -0.89
N SER A 220 0.34 -21.01 0.04
CA SER A 220 1.49 -21.55 0.77
C SER A 220 2.54 -22.19 -0.13
N ASP A 221 2.14 -22.70 -1.30
CA ASP A 221 3.08 -23.25 -2.29
C ASP A 221 3.94 -22.16 -2.94
N LYS A 222 3.40 -20.94 -3.08
CA LYS A 222 4.13 -19.79 -3.67
C LYS A 222 5.26 -19.28 -2.76
N ILE A 223 5.15 -19.48 -1.45
CA ILE A 223 6.10 -18.97 -0.46
C ILE A 223 7.50 -19.53 -0.73
N SER A 224 7.63 -20.85 -0.83
CA SER A 224 8.94 -21.49 -1.03
C SER A 224 9.59 -21.08 -2.35
N SER A 225 8.79 -20.92 -3.42
CA SER A 225 9.28 -20.48 -4.72
C SER A 225 9.76 -19.01 -4.67
N ALA A 226 8.95 -18.11 -4.10
CA ALA A 226 9.29 -16.70 -4.04
C ALA A 226 10.53 -16.43 -3.18
N MET A 227 10.68 -17.14 -2.06
CA MET A 227 11.83 -17.00 -1.16
C MET A 227 13.19 -17.33 -1.78
N LEU A 228 13.22 -17.99 -2.92
CA LEU A 228 14.46 -18.22 -3.67
C LEU A 228 14.96 -16.96 -4.39
N TYR A 229 14.11 -15.98 -4.62
CA TYR A 229 14.39 -14.83 -5.47
C TYR A 229 14.27 -13.48 -4.77
N VAL A 230 13.45 -13.39 -3.73
CA VAL A 230 13.20 -12.13 -3.02
C VAL A 230 13.73 -12.17 -1.60
N PRO A 231 14.26 -11.04 -1.07
CA PRO A 231 14.90 -11.02 0.25
C PRO A 231 13.90 -11.19 1.42
N ARG A 232 12.62 -10.84 1.20
CA ARG A 232 11.57 -10.88 2.23
C ARG A 232 10.20 -11.08 1.61
N LEU A 233 9.32 -11.74 2.36
CA LEU A 233 7.89 -11.86 2.06
C LEU A 233 7.06 -11.14 3.12
N LEU A 234 6.01 -10.47 2.65
CA LEU A 234 4.88 -10.00 3.42
C LEU A 234 3.69 -10.91 3.08
N LEU A 235 2.95 -11.36 4.07
CA LEU A 235 1.80 -12.23 3.85
C LEU A 235 0.53 -11.51 4.31
N HIS A 236 -0.42 -11.32 3.42
CA HIS A 236 -1.77 -10.90 3.76
C HIS A 236 -2.68 -12.13 3.75
N VAL A 237 -3.22 -12.46 4.90
CA VAL A 237 -4.14 -13.60 5.07
C VAL A 237 -5.55 -13.04 5.12
N SER A 238 -6.08 -12.76 3.93
CA SER A 238 -7.42 -12.24 3.73
C SER A 238 -8.27 -13.26 2.96
N ARG A 239 -9.44 -13.60 3.49
CA ARG A 239 -10.54 -14.28 2.78
C ARG A 239 -11.84 -14.01 3.49
#